data_f633748cada2bcf9d7b59dd48299a879
#
_entry.id   f633748cada2bcf9d7b59dd48299a879
#
_cell.length_a   1.000
_cell.length_b   1.000
_cell.length_c   1.000
_cell.angle_alpha   90.00
_cell.angle_beta   90.00
_cell.angle_gamma   90.00
#
_symmetry.space_group_name_H-M   'P 1'
#
loop_
_entity.id
_entity.type
_entity.pdbx_description
1 polymer ?
#
loop_
_entity_poly.entity_id
_entity_poly.type
_entity_poly.pdbx_seq_one_letter_code
_entity_poly.pdbx_strand_id
1 'polypeptide(L)'
;MSDKSVPRILVIGAGCVGIVTGYHLNLAGADVTFLVRPHRAEELKRPQILYCYEDNQLKGYKGYGYITNPLEMIGASYDYIVIALDGAALRNEAGRGLAKTIGEAARQTNTKVILGSIFVDLRTWFLEVSGVAGEQVTNGHLDIHVYPTKRLTLPSQAPANPELIAKADFAYSDRLKEGFSVDDSSPAVANGFAELYNACGISRCAVKSAAEYAVGINPLLPVFAACELLGWPKFQDIGDKGEVWSLTVAAVREIQGLSIHGELGQRASKETTEAGLAAMLAAWEKHMVPLDLQEFNRFHHSIKLKSQGREHLRVCSSYGEAEGKPMSALKELLQRVDHR
;
A
#
# COMPACT_ATOMS: atom_id res chain seq x y z
N MET A 1 -36.63 -7.05 7.64
CA MET A 1 -35.17 -7.11 7.51
C MET A 1 -34.91 -7.23 6.01
N SER A 2 -34.35 -6.20 5.35
CA SER A 2 -34.01 -6.32 3.93
C SER A 2 -32.91 -7.38 3.81
N ASP A 3 -33.14 -8.36 2.96
CA ASP A 3 -32.15 -9.37 2.58
C ASP A 3 -30.99 -8.63 1.88
N LYS A 4 -30.01 -8.18 2.67
CA LYS A 4 -28.80 -7.54 2.09
C LYS A 4 -28.06 -8.63 1.35
N SER A 5 -27.98 -8.56 0.04
CA SER A 5 -27.18 -9.47 -0.77
C SER A 5 -25.71 -9.46 -0.27
N VAL A 6 -25.09 -10.64 -0.29
CA VAL A 6 -23.67 -10.78 0.08
C VAL A 6 -22.82 -9.92 -0.86
N PRO A 7 -21.99 -8.97 -0.35
CA PRO A 7 -21.13 -8.14 -1.19
C PRO A 7 -20.13 -9.00 -1.97
N ARG A 8 -20.01 -8.79 -3.27
CA ARG A 8 -19.10 -9.51 -4.16
C ARG A 8 -17.89 -8.66 -4.49
N ILE A 9 -16.70 -9.13 -4.15
CA ILE A 9 -15.46 -8.37 -4.27
C ILE A 9 -14.47 -9.10 -5.17
N LEU A 10 -13.96 -8.40 -6.17
CA LEU A 10 -12.82 -8.86 -6.95
C LEU A 10 -11.53 -8.21 -6.42
N VAL A 11 -10.59 -9.01 -5.97
CA VAL A 11 -9.25 -8.53 -5.58
C VAL A 11 -8.26 -8.87 -6.68
N ILE A 12 -7.65 -7.85 -7.28
CA ILE A 12 -6.67 -8.02 -8.35
C ILE A 12 -5.28 -8.20 -7.76
N GLY A 13 -4.79 -9.43 -7.79
CA GLY A 13 -3.53 -9.86 -7.19
C GLY A 13 -3.74 -10.58 -5.86
N ALA A 14 -3.11 -11.76 -5.73
CA ALA A 14 -3.09 -12.58 -4.51
C ALA A 14 -1.67 -12.61 -3.89
N GLY A 15 -1.01 -11.46 -3.85
CA GLY A 15 0.22 -11.23 -3.07
C GLY A 15 -0.09 -10.89 -1.61
N CYS A 16 0.91 -10.39 -0.88
CA CYS A 16 0.77 -9.99 0.52
C CYS A 16 -0.45 -9.08 0.76
N VAL A 17 -0.53 -7.97 0.02
CA VAL A 17 -1.63 -7.00 0.14
C VAL A 17 -2.97 -7.65 -0.19
N GLY A 18 -3.08 -8.31 -1.35
CA GLY A 18 -4.35 -8.90 -1.79
C GLY A 18 -4.87 -9.99 -0.85
N ILE A 19 -4.00 -10.90 -0.38
CA ILE A 19 -4.41 -12.01 0.50
C ILE A 19 -4.92 -11.47 1.85
N VAL A 20 -4.24 -10.51 2.49
CA VAL A 20 -4.67 -9.97 3.78
C VAL A 20 -5.93 -9.11 3.61
N THR A 21 -6.00 -8.29 2.56
CA THR A 21 -7.22 -7.53 2.24
C THR A 21 -8.42 -8.46 2.00
N GLY A 22 -8.22 -9.50 1.18
CA GLY A 22 -9.27 -10.50 0.92
C GLY A 22 -9.70 -11.26 2.18
N TYR A 23 -8.76 -11.58 3.07
CA TYR A 23 -9.06 -12.21 4.36
C TYR A 23 -9.96 -11.32 5.23
N HIS A 24 -9.64 -10.03 5.36
CA HIS A 24 -10.48 -9.10 6.14
C HIS A 24 -11.86 -8.91 5.50
N LEU A 25 -11.95 -8.77 4.18
CA LEU A 25 -13.24 -8.67 3.48
C LEU A 25 -14.07 -9.94 3.62
N ASN A 26 -13.44 -11.11 3.61
CA ASN A 26 -14.14 -12.38 3.85
C ASN A 26 -14.67 -12.47 5.29
N LEU A 27 -13.89 -12.02 6.30
CA LEU A 27 -14.36 -11.90 7.68
C LEU A 27 -15.53 -10.90 7.81
N ALA A 28 -15.57 -9.88 6.96
CA ALA A 28 -16.67 -8.92 6.87
C ALA A 28 -17.94 -9.51 6.18
N GLY A 29 -17.89 -10.77 5.77
CA GLY A 29 -19.00 -11.47 5.12
C GLY A 29 -19.08 -11.28 3.61
N ALA A 30 -18.04 -10.75 2.97
CA ALA A 30 -17.99 -10.61 1.52
C ALA A 30 -17.61 -11.93 0.81
N ASP A 31 -18.18 -12.13 -0.39
CA ASP A 31 -17.75 -13.15 -1.35
C ASP A 31 -16.54 -12.62 -2.14
N VAL A 32 -15.36 -13.19 -1.88
CA VAL A 32 -14.09 -12.73 -2.43
C VAL A 32 -13.62 -13.61 -3.57
N THR A 33 -13.36 -13.00 -4.72
CA THR A 33 -12.71 -13.64 -5.87
C THR A 33 -11.36 -12.95 -6.14
N PHE A 34 -10.32 -13.72 -6.39
CA PHE A 34 -9.00 -13.18 -6.79
C PHE A 34 -8.82 -13.26 -8.31
N LEU A 35 -8.37 -12.19 -8.93
CA LEU A 35 -7.78 -12.27 -10.28
C LEU A 35 -6.27 -12.47 -10.15
N VAL A 36 -5.78 -13.59 -10.66
CA VAL A 36 -4.35 -13.95 -10.59
C VAL A 36 -3.80 -14.45 -11.91
N ARG A 37 -2.49 -14.36 -12.10
CA ARG A 37 -1.83 -15.00 -13.23
C ARG A 37 -1.93 -16.53 -13.14
N PRO A 38 -2.04 -17.26 -14.27
CA PRO A 38 -2.28 -18.72 -14.27
C PRO A 38 -1.34 -19.52 -13.37
N HIS A 39 -0.03 -19.18 -13.34
CA HIS A 39 0.95 -19.88 -12.51
C HIS A 39 0.73 -19.69 -10.99
N ARG A 40 -0.08 -18.69 -10.56
CA ARG A 40 -0.42 -18.45 -9.15
C ARG A 40 -1.66 -19.21 -8.71
N ALA A 41 -2.46 -19.71 -9.64
CA ALA A 41 -3.73 -20.40 -9.36
C ALA A 41 -3.53 -21.66 -8.50
N GLU A 42 -2.44 -22.42 -8.72
CA GLU A 42 -2.13 -23.62 -7.94
C GLU A 42 -2.00 -23.34 -6.44
N GLU A 43 -1.38 -22.20 -6.07
CA GLU A 43 -1.21 -21.83 -4.67
C GLU A 43 -2.55 -21.51 -3.98
N LEU A 44 -3.57 -21.09 -4.75
CA LEU A 44 -4.90 -20.74 -4.25
C LEU A 44 -5.85 -21.94 -4.15
N LYS A 45 -5.49 -23.12 -4.63
CA LYS A 45 -6.31 -24.34 -4.48
C LYS A 45 -6.37 -24.85 -3.04
N ARG A 46 -5.48 -24.39 -2.20
CA ARG A 46 -5.45 -24.72 -0.77
C ARG A 46 -5.67 -23.46 0.09
N PRO A 47 -6.12 -23.65 1.35
CA PRO A 47 -6.20 -22.53 2.30
C PRO A 47 -4.84 -21.82 2.42
N GLN A 48 -4.86 -20.49 2.52
CA GLN A 48 -3.70 -19.69 2.88
C GLN A 48 -3.57 -19.66 4.40
N ILE A 49 -2.38 -19.86 4.90
CA ILE A 49 -2.10 -19.81 6.35
C ILE A 49 -1.43 -18.48 6.67
N LEU A 50 -2.08 -17.71 7.52
CA LEU A 50 -1.63 -16.39 7.95
C LEU A 50 -1.19 -16.45 9.41
N TYR A 51 -0.01 -15.93 9.72
CA TYR A 51 0.39 -15.71 11.12
C TYR A 51 0.10 -14.27 11.49
N CYS A 52 -0.62 -14.09 12.59
CA CYS A 52 -0.95 -12.78 13.15
C CYS A 52 -0.03 -12.48 14.34
N TYR A 53 0.72 -11.36 14.26
CA TYR A 53 1.63 -10.94 15.33
C TYR A 53 0.90 -10.47 16.59
N GLU A 54 -0.34 -9.98 16.46
CA GLU A 54 -1.11 -9.38 17.54
C GLU A 54 -1.59 -10.43 18.57
N ASP A 55 -1.94 -11.62 18.11
CA ASP A 55 -2.41 -12.72 18.95
C ASP A 55 -1.51 -13.96 18.93
N ASN A 56 -0.40 -13.89 18.16
CA ASN A 56 0.59 -14.96 18.06
C ASN A 56 -0.01 -16.30 17.60
N GLN A 57 -0.94 -16.27 16.63
CA GLN A 57 -1.66 -17.44 16.16
C GLN A 57 -1.68 -17.56 14.64
N LEU A 58 -1.93 -18.80 14.18
CA LEU A 58 -2.20 -19.10 12.79
C LEU A 58 -3.70 -18.92 12.49
N LYS A 59 -3.99 -18.29 11.35
CA LYS A 59 -5.33 -18.12 10.79
C LYS A 59 -5.41 -18.84 9.45
N GLY A 60 -6.38 -19.74 9.31
CA GLY A 60 -6.66 -20.39 8.03
C GLY A 60 -7.61 -19.52 7.20
N TYR A 61 -7.18 -19.08 6.03
CA TYR A 61 -8.03 -18.37 5.08
C TYR A 61 -8.41 -19.27 3.91
N LYS A 62 -9.70 -19.52 3.79
CA LYS A 62 -10.35 -20.26 2.70
C LYS A 62 -11.71 -19.61 2.41
N GLY A 63 -12.42 -20.06 1.41
CA GLY A 63 -13.74 -19.51 1.08
C GLY A 63 -13.64 -18.33 0.13
N TYR A 64 -12.64 -18.35 -0.74
CA TYR A 64 -12.47 -17.44 -1.87
C TYR A 64 -12.51 -18.20 -3.18
N GLY A 65 -12.95 -17.51 -4.24
CA GLY A 65 -12.79 -17.95 -5.62
C GLY A 65 -11.52 -17.36 -6.26
N TYR A 66 -11.19 -17.82 -7.46
CA TYR A 66 -10.19 -17.14 -8.29
C TYR A 66 -10.50 -17.31 -9.78
N ILE A 67 -10.10 -16.32 -10.56
CA ILE A 67 -10.11 -16.31 -12.01
C ILE A 67 -8.68 -16.02 -12.52
N THR A 68 -8.37 -16.45 -13.75
CA THR A 68 -7.03 -16.26 -14.32
C THR A 68 -7.03 -15.45 -15.60
N ASN A 69 -8.20 -15.26 -16.21
CA ASN A 69 -8.39 -14.44 -17.39
C ASN A 69 -9.11 -13.14 -16.99
N PRO A 70 -8.51 -11.95 -17.20
CA PRO A 70 -9.15 -10.67 -16.92
C PRO A 70 -10.49 -10.47 -17.62
N LEU A 71 -10.72 -11.09 -18.76
CA LEU A 71 -12.00 -10.98 -19.50
C LEU A 71 -13.17 -11.59 -18.73
N GLU A 72 -12.94 -12.51 -17.78
CA GLU A 72 -13.97 -13.11 -16.95
C GLU A 72 -14.64 -12.10 -16.00
N MET A 73 -14.04 -10.93 -15.80
CA MET A 73 -14.69 -9.87 -15.01
C MET A 73 -15.75 -9.11 -15.80
N ILE A 74 -15.71 -9.15 -17.15
CA ILE A 74 -16.68 -8.47 -18.02
C ILE A 74 -18.01 -9.21 -17.94
N GLY A 75 -19.09 -8.50 -17.60
CA GLY A 75 -20.41 -9.09 -17.38
C GLY A 75 -20.59 -9.76 -16.01
N ALA A 76 -19.52 -9.92 -15.23
CA ALA A 76 -19.63 -10.30 -13.83
C ALA A 76 -20.05 -9.08 -12.99
N SER A 77 -20.93 -9.30 -12.02
CA SER A 77 -21.40 -8.22 -11.14
C SER A 77 -20.58 -8.25 -9.84
N TYR A 78 -19.65 -7.31 -9.69
CA TYR A 78 -18.93 -7.06 -8.44
C TYR A 78 -19.36 -5.72 -7.86
N ASP A 79 -19.47 -5.65 -6.51
CA ASP A 79 -19.72 -4.38 -5.83
C ASP A 79 -18.44 -3.53 -5.79
N TYR A 80 -17.30 -4.20 -5.57
CA TYR A 80 -15.98 -3.57 -5.56
C TYR A 80 -14.94 -4.38 -6.32
N ILE A 81 -14.04 -3.67 -6.99
CA ILE A 81 -12.76 -4.18 -7.49
C ILE A 81 -11.65 -3.51 -6.68
N VAL A 82 -10.84 -4.30 -5.96
CA VAL A 82 -9.69 -3.82 -5.19
C VAL A 82 -8.41 -4.18 -5.94
N ILE A 83 -7.65 -3.17 -6.38
CA ILE A 83 -6.41 -3.39 -7.12
C ILE A 83 -5.25 -3.48 -6.12
N ALA A 84 -4.73 -4.69 -5.89
CA ALA A 84 -3.64 -5.00 -4.95
C ALA A 84 -2.30 -5.26 -5.65
N LEU A 85 -2.09 -4.60 -6.79
CA LEU A 85 -0.82 -4.59 -7.53
C LEU A 85 0.05 -3.42 -7.06
N ASP A 86 1.37 -3.48 -7.29
CA ASP A 86 2.20 -2.28 -7.15
C ASP A 86 1.92 -1.28 -8.28
N GLY A 87 2.13 0.02 -7.98
CA GLY A 87 1.75 1.09 -8.91
C GLY A 87 2.55 1.07 -10.22
N ALA A 88 3.82 0.63 -10.19
CA ALA A 88 4.65 0.49 -11.40
C ALA A 88 4.15 -0.67 -12.27
N ALA A 89 3.79 -1.81 -11.66
CA ALA A 89 3.22 -2.95 -12.39
C ALA A 89 1.86 -2.60 -13.01
N LEU A 90 1.04 -1.79 -12.34
CA LEU A 90 -0.23 -1.33 -12.90
C LEU A 90 -0.03 -0.39 -14.12
N ARG A 91 1.04 0.39 -14.13
CA ARG A 91 1.31 1.39 -15.17
C ARG A 91 2.09 0.85 -16.38
N ASN A 92 2.67 -0.36 -16.31
CA ASN A 92 3.32 -0.99 -17.45
C ASN A 92 2.29 -1.41 -18.51
N GLU A 93 2.76 -1.94 -19.64
CA GLU A 93 1.89 -2.31 -20.76
C GLU A 93 0.79 -3.32 -20.37
N ALA A 94 1.16 -4.37 -19.63
CA ALA A 94 0.20 -5.38 -19.19
C ALA A 94 -0.82 -4.80 -18.17
N GLY A 95 -0.35 -3.97 -17.23
CA GLY A 95 -1.19 -3.27 -16.26
C GLY A 95 -2.11 -2.25 -16.92
N ARG A 96 -1.65 -1.55 -17.96
CA ARG A 96 -2.48 -0.65 -18.77
C ARG A 96 -3.59 -1.41 -19.52
N GLY A 97 -3.28 -2.58 -20.06
CA GLY A 97 -4.29 -3.48 -20.65
C GLY A 97 -5.33 -3.90 -19.62
N LEU A 98 -4.87 -4.30 -18.43
CA LEU A 98 -5.76 -4.66 -17.32
C LEU A 98 -6.64 -3.49 -16.86
N ALA A 99 -6.10 -2.27 -16.76
CA ALA A 99 -6.86 -1.07 -16.40
C ALA A 99 -8.00 -0.80 -17.42
N LYS A 100 -7.76 -1.00 -18.72
CA LYS A 100 -8.79 -0.90 -19.75
C LYS A 100 -9.90 -1.95 -19.57
N THR A 101 -9.53 -3.20 -19.29
CA THR A 101 -10.50 -4.28 -19.03
C THR A 101 -11.33 -4.03 -17.77
N ILE A 102 -10.71 -3.51 -16.69
CA ILE A 102 -11.43 -3.07 -15.50
C ILE A 102 -12.42 -1.95 -15.85
N GLY A 103 -11.97 -0.99 -16.66
CA GLY A 103 -12.82 0.09 -17.15
C GLY A 103 -14.03 -0.42 -17.94
N GLU A 104 -13.85 -1.39 -18.79
CA GLU A 104 -14.96 -2.01 -19.54
C GLU A 104 -15.95 -2.70 -18.58
N ALA A 105 -15.48 -3.50 -17.64
CA ALA A 105 -16.30 -4.17 -16.65
C ALA A 105 -17.05 -3.17 -15.75
N ALA A 106 -16.38 -2.14 -15.25
CA ALA A 106 -16.97 -1.19 -14.31
C ALA A 106 -18.00 -0.24 -14.97
N ARG A 107 -17.78 0.15 -16.25
CA ARG A 107 -18.72 1.03 -16.97
C ARG A 107 -20.06 0.35 -17.29
N GLN A 108 -20.08 -0.97 -17.40
CA GLN A 108 -21.30 -1.75 -17.65
C GLN A 108 -22.13 -1.99 -16.39
N THR A 109 -21.57 -1.67 -15.24
CA THR A 109 -22.15 -1.93 -13.92
C THR A 109 -21.92 -0.74 -12.98
N ASN A 110 -22.45 -0.81 -11.76
CA ASN A 110 -22.15 0.16 -10.70
C ASN A 110 -20.94 -0.26 -9.87
N THR A 111 -20.02 -1.06 -10.42
CA THR A 111 -18.83 -1.53 -9.72
C THR A 111 -17.94 -0.36 -9.33
N LYS A 112 -17.54 -0.34 -8.07
CA LYS A 112 -16.64 0.66 -7.50
C LYS A 112 -15.22 0.13 -7.50
N VAL A 113 -14.23 1.02 -7.65
CA VAL A 113 -12.81 0.63 -7.75
C VAL A 113 -12.02 1.28 -6.61
N ILE A 114 -11.30 0.44 -5.86
CA ILE A 114 -10.31 0.87 -4.87
C ILE A 114 -8.92 0.67 -5.48
N LEU A 115 -8.20 1.76 -5.68
CA LEU A 115 -6.81 1.71 -6.14
C LEU A 115 -5.90 1.41 -4.95
N GLY A 116 -5.79 0.12 -4.58
CA GLY A 116 -4.99 -0.36 -3.46
C GLY A 116 -3.48 -0.35 -3.73
N SER A 117 -3.03 0.55 -4.58
CA SER A 117 -1.65 0.74 -5.04
C SER A 117 -1.18 2.13 -4.65
N ILE A 118 0.08 2.25 -4.22
CA ILE A 118 0.68 3.55 -3.90
C ILE A 118 1.46 4.05 -5.10
N PHE A 119 1.06 5.19 -5.64
CA PHE A 119 1.83 5.96 -6.60
C PHE A 119 1.31 7.40 -6.69
N VAL A 120 2.19 8.37 -6.97
CA VAL A 120 1.77 9.75 -7.23
C VAL A 120 0.84 9.79 -8.43
N ASP A 121 -0.26 10.49 -8.28
CA ASP A 121 -1.25 10.75 -9.34
C ASP A 121 -1.82 9.48 -10.02
N LEU A 122 -1.82 8.36 -9.29
CA LEU A 122 -2.29 7.08 -9.82
C LEU A 122 -3.76 7.13 -10.25
N ARG A 123 -4.59 7.86 -9.50
CA ARG A 123 -6.02 7.95 -9.79
C ARG A 123 -6.28 8.69 -11.10
N THR A 124 -5.63 9.83 -11.36
CA THR A 124 -5.75 10.58 -12.61
C THR A 124 -5.36 9.69 -13.80
N TRP A 125 -4.19 9.05 -13.70
CA TRP A 125 -3.73 8.11 -14.72
C TRP A 125 -4.72 6.96 -14.94
N PHE A 126 -5.28 6.39 -13.86
CA PHE A 126 -6.21 5.27 -13.96
C PHE A 126 -7.52 5.68 -14.65
N LEU A 127 -8.08 6.84 -14.29
CA LEU A 127 -9.29 7.36 -14.92
C LEU A 127 -9.11 7.60 -16.42
N GLU A 128 -7.96 8.18 -16.84
CA GLU A 128 -7.63 8.41 -18.24
C GLU A 128 -7.52 7.10 -19.03
N VAL A 129 -6.88 6.07 -18.47
CA VAL A 129 -6.63 4.80 -19.14
C VAL A 129 -7.86 3.90 -19.17
N SER A 130 -8.60 3.83 -18.06
CA SER A 130 -9.76 2.94 -17.91
C SER A 130 -11.05 3.55 -18.43
N GLY A 131 -11.17 4.89 -18.42
CA GLY A 131 -12.41 5.60 -18.76
C GLY A 131 -13.55 5.35 -17.75
N VAL A 132 -13.24 4.89 -16.53
CA VAL A 132 -14.21 4.78 -15.43
C VAL A 132 -14.55 6.18 -14.94
N ALA A 133 -15.80 6.39 -14.54
CA ALA A 133 -16.22 7.67 -13.97
C ALA A 133 -15.54 7.96 -12.63
N GLY A 134 -15.15 9.20 -12.39
CA GLY A 134 -14.38 9.58 -11.20
C GLY A 134 -15.09 9.23 -9.88
N GLU A 135 -16.41 9.32 -9.86
CA GLU A 135 -17.25 8.99 -8.70
C GLU A 135 -17.27 7.49 -8.35
N GLN A 136 -16.75 6.62 -9.24
CA GLN A 136 -16.63 5.18 -8.97
C GLN A 136 -15.25 4.78 -8.44
N VAL A 137 -14.27 5.69 -8.37
CA VAL A 137 -12.88 5.36 -8.06
C VAL A 137 -12.35 6.15 -6.88
N THR A 138 -11.72 5.48 -5.92
CA THR A 138 -10.96 6.13 -4.84
C THR A 138 -9.58 5.47 -4.67
N ASN A 139 -8.59 6.22 -4.17
CA ASN A 139 -7.31 5.66 -3.76
C ASN A 139 -7.46 4.89 -2.44
N GLY A 140 -6.59 3.91 -2.25
CA GLY A 140 -6.49 3.17 -1.00
C GLY A 140 -5.15 2.47 -0.87
N HIS A 141 -4.82 2.06 0.32
CA HIS A 141 -3.68 1.19 0.58
C HIS A 141 -3.87 0.37 1.85
N LEU A 142 -3.18 -0.75 1.91
CA LEU A 142 -3.08 -1.57 3.10
C LEU A 142 -1.97 -1.02 3.99
N ASP A 143 -2.33 -0.60 5.21
CA ASP A 143 -1.39 -0.12 6.24
C ASP A 143 -0.76 -1.28 7.04
N ILE A 144 -1.25 -2.50 6.87
CA ILE A 144 -0.75 -3.71 7.53
C ILE A 144 0.62 -4.09 6.96
N HIS A 145 1.57 -4.33 7.84
CA HIS A 145 2.87 -4.89 7.46
C HIS A 145 2.73 -6.39 7.22
N VAL A 146 2.90 -6.82 5.97
CA VAL A 146 2.71 -8.22 5.57
C VAL A 146 3.84 -8.70 4.66
N TYR A 147 4.37 -9.90 4.94
CA TYR A 147 5.44 -10.51 4.14
C TYR A 147 5.23 -12.01 3.93
N PRO A 148 5.78 -12.58 2.84
CA PRO A 148 5.70 -14.00 2.54
C PRO A 148 6.79 -14.75 3.33
N THR A 149 6.40 -15.62 4.25
CA THR A 149 7.33 -16.31 5.16
C THR A 149 8.26 -17.30 4.45
N LYS A 150 7.86 -17.79 3.27
CA LYS A 150 8.69 -18.67 2.44
C LYS A 150 9.81 -17.95 1.69
N ARG A 151 9.75 -16.61 1.60
CA ARG A 151 10.73 -15.78 0.89
C ARG A 151 11.53 -14.85 1.80
N LEU A 152 11.06 -14.66 3.02
CA LEU A 152 11.68 -13.78 4.00
C LEU A 152 11.54 -14.37 5.38
N THR A 153 12.68 -14.51 6.07
CA THR A 153 12.73 -14.79 7.50
C THR A 153 13.20 -13.53 8.21
N LEU A 154 12.33 -12.97 9.04
CA LEU A 154 12.68 -11.83 9.88
C LEU A 154 13.24 -12.30 11.22
N PRO A 155 14.15 -11.51 11.85
CA PRO A 155 14.54 -11.74 13.23
C PRO A 155 13.30 -11.77 14.14
N SER A 156 13.23 -12.79 14.99
CA SER A 156 12.10 -13.00 15.88
C SER A 156 12.35 -12.36 17.23
N GLN A 157 11.43 -11.51 17.69
CA GLN A 157 11.44 -10.90 19.02
C GLN A 157 10.24 -11.41 19.81
N ALA A 158 10.42 -11.63 21.11
CA ALA A 158 9.29 -12.00 21.97
C ALA A 158 8.19 -10.92 21.94
N PRO A 159 6.92 -11.31 21.94
CA PRO A 159 6.35 -12.65 22.11
C PRO A 159 6.12 -13.46 20.82
N ALA A 160 6.67 -13.07 19.65
CA ALA A 160 6.46 -13.79 18.40
C ALA A 160 6.98 -15.24 18.47
N ASN A 161 6.26 -16.16 17.82
CA ASN A 161 6.60 -17.59 17.78
C ASN A 161 7.18 -17.97 16.40
N PRO A 162 8.51 -18.18 16.28
CA PRO A 162 9.15 -18.48 15.01
C PRO A 162 8.70 -19.82 14.39
N GLU A 163 8.29 -20.79 15.21
CA GLU A 163 7.78 -22.07 14.70
C GLU A 163 6.43 -21.93 14.01
N LEU A 164 5.56 -21.05 14.54
CA LEU A 164 4.29 -20.74 13.91
C LEU A 164 4.49 -19.88 12.65
N ILE A 165 5.39 -18.90 12.69
CA ILE A 165 5.75 -18.09 11.52
C ILE A 165 6.24 -18.99 10.37
N ALA A 166 7.09 -19.99 10.66
CA ALA A 166 7.61 -20.90 9.64
C ALA A 166 6.51 -21.77 8.98
N LYS A 167 5.39 -22.01 9.67
CA LYS A 167 4.22 -22.76 9.15
C LYS A 167 3.29 -21.90 8.30
N ALA A 168 3.35 -20.58 8.41
CA ALA A 168 2.50 -19.67 7.66
C ALA A 168 2.98 -19.51 6.20
N ASP A 169 2.07 -19.06 5.32
CA ASP A 169 2.39 -18.57 3.99
C ASP A 169 2.75 -17.09 4.03
N PHE A 170 2.04 -16.35 4.89
CA PHE A 170 2.25 -14.92 5.14
C PHE A 170 2.22 -14.65 6.64
N ALA A 171 3.07 -13.73 7.10
CA ALA A 171 2.96 -13.16 8.43
C ALA A 171 2.59 -11.69 8.32
N TYR A 172 1.71 -11.22 9.21
CA TYR A 172 1.23 -9.84 9.17
C TYR A 172 1.12 -9.24 10.57
N SER A 173 1.30 -7.92 10.63
CA SER A 173 1.13 -7.11 11.84
C SER A 173 0.23 -5.90 11.54
N ASP A 174 -0.86 -5.78 12.30
CA ASP A 174 -1.81 -4.66 12.30
C ASP A 174 -1.84 -3.98 13.68
N ARG A 175 -0.68 -3.47 14.08
CA ARG A 175 -0.48 -2.87 15.42
C ARG A 175 -1.33 -1.62 15.64
N LEU A 176 -1.57 -0.84 14.59
CA LEU A 176 -2.35 0.39 14.66
C LEU A 176 -3.86 0.13 14.66
N LYS A 177 -4.29 -1.10 14.32
CA LYS A 177 -5.71 -1.43 14.15
C LYS A 177 -6.45 -0.56 13.13
N GLU A 178 -5.71 0.13 12.29
CA GLU A 178 -6.13 0.89 11.14
C GLU A 178 -5.41 0.32 9.92
N GLY A 179 -5.82 -0.90 9.53
CA GLY A 179 -5.10 -1.72 8.58
C GLY A 179 -5.35 -1.35 7.11
N PHE A 180 -6.30 -0.48 6.84
CA PHE A 180 -6.56 0.03 5.50
C PHE A 180 -6.89 1.52 5.55
N SER A 181 -6.45 2.27 4.55
CA SER A 181 -6.83 3.67 4.38
C SER A 181 -7.37 3.89 2.96
N VAL A 182 -8.39 4.74 2.84
CA VAL A 182 -8.90 5.24 1.55
C VAL A 182 -8.97 6.76 1.60
N ASP A 183 -8.86 7.41 0.44
CA ASP A 183 -9.09 8.85 0.36
C ASP A 183 -10.56 9.18 0.03
N ASP A 184 -10.95 10.42 0.24
CA ASP A 184 -12.29 10.94 0.00
C ASP A 184 -12.50 11.48 -1.43
N SER A 185 -11.62 11.14 -2.39
CA SER A 185 -11.77 11.58 -3.79
C SER A 185 -13.08 11.09 -4.45
N SER A 186 -13.68 10.03 -3.91
CA SER A 186 -15.06 9.62 -4.14
C SER A 186 -15.70 9.22 -2.81
N PRO A 187 -16.36 10.15 -2.09
CA PRO A 187 -16.84 9.93 -0.72
C PRO A 187 -17.81 8.75 -0.58
N ALA A 188 -18.67 8.52 -1.56
CA ALA A 188 -19.61 7.40 -1.54
C ALA A 188 -18.90 6.04 -1.64
N VAL A 189 -17.85 5.95 -2.46
CA VAL A 189 -17.02 4.75 -2.59
C VAL A 189 -16.20 4.53 -1.33
N ALA A 190 -15.54 5.57 -0.84
CA ALA A 190 -14.68 5.51 0.34
C ALA A 190 -15.45 5.08 1.59
N ASN A 191 -16.57 5.75 1.90
CA ASN A 191 -17.38 5.43 3.07
C ASN A 191 -18.03 4.04 2.96
N GLY A 192 -18.55 3.67 1.79
CA GLY A 192 -19.13 2.34 1.60
C GLY A 192 -18.10 1.21 1.72
N PHE A 193 -16.87 1.40 1.21
CA PHE A 193 -15.80 0.44 1.38
C PHE A 193 -15.32 0.36 2.84
N ALA A 194 -15.18 1.50 3.52
CA ALA A 194 -14.82 1.53 4.93
C ALA A 194 -15.85 0.84 5.82
N GLU A 195 -17.15 1.06 5.59
CA GLU A 195 -18.23 0.38 6.30
C GLU A 195 -18.11 -1.16 6.12
N LEU A 196 -17.93 -1.59 4.85
CA LEU A 196 -17.76 -3.02 4.55
C LEU A 196 -16.52 -3.59 5.23
N TYR A 197 -15.35 -2.96 5.07
CA TYR A 197 -14.10 -3.46 5.64
C TYR A 197 -14.16 -3.54 7.17
N ASN A 198 -14.74 -2.52 7.82
CA ASN A 198 -14.86 -2.44 9.28
C ASN A 198 -15.73 -3.54 9.88
N ALA A 199 -16.64 -4.13 9.10
CA ALA A 199 -17.44 -5.27 9.53
C ALA A 199 -16.60 -6.54 9.81
N CYS A 200 -15.31 -6.58 9.40
CA CYS A 200 -14.40 -7.68 9.76
C CYS A 200 -14.13 -7.78 11.27
N GLY A 201 -14.31 -6.71 12.03
CA GLY A 201 -14.21 -6.67 13.50
C GLY A 201 -12.79 -6.77 14.08
N ILE A 202 -11.76 -6.94 13.25
CA ILE A 202 -10.36 -7.11 13.71
C ILE A 202 -9.42 -5.98 13.26
N SER A 203 -9.83 -5.18 12.30
CA SER A 203 -9.11 -4.05 11.72
C SER A 203 -10.08 -2.97 11.29
N ARG A 204 -9.60 -1.78 10.97
CA ARG A 204 -10.40 -0.65 10.50
C ARG A 204 -9.85 -0.12 9.19
N CYS A 205 -10.77 0.40 8.35
CA CYS A 205 -10.45 1.24 7.22
C CYS A 205 -10.72 2.69 7.59
N ALA A 206 -9.70 3.55 7.52
CA ALA A 206 -9.82 4.99 7.71
C ALA A 206 -10.19 5.67 6.39
N VAL A 207 -11.09 6.65 6.46
CA VAL A 207 -11.35 7.59 5.36
C VAL A 207 -10.61 8.88 5.67
N LYS A 208 -9.66 9.26 4.81
CA LYS A 208 -8.82 10.46 4.95
C LYS A 208 -9.17 11.45 3.84
N SER A 209 -8.97 12.72 4.05
CA SER A 209 -8.99 13.65 2.91
C SER A 209 -7.89 13.29 1.90
N ALA A 210 -8.10 13.61 0.62
CA ALA A 210 -7.09 13.33 -0.41
C ALA A 210 -5.73 13.95 -0.08
N ALA A 211 -5.71 15.13 0.55
CA ALA A 211 -4.48 15.79 0.99
C ALA A 211 -3.81 15.04 2.16
N GLU A 212 -4.55 14.63 3.19
CA GLU A 212 -4.01 13.83 4.31
C GLU A 212 -3.46 12.50 3.83
N TYR A 213 -4.18 11.84 2.92
CA TYR A 213 -3.74 10.59 2.32
C TYR A 213 -2.41 10.75 1.57
N ALA A 214 -2.30 11.74 0.70
CA ALA A 214 -1.10 12.00 -0.10
C ALA A 214 0.09 12.44 0.75
N VAL A 215 -0.09 13.32 1.73
CA VAL A 215 0.96 13.80 2.66
C VAL A 215 1.44 12.68 3.57
N GLY A 216 0.59 11.73 3.92
CA GLY A 216 0.96 10.60 4.77
C GLY A 216 1.86 9.58 4.07
N ILE A 217 1.86 9.51 2.73
CA ILE A 217 2.52 8.45 1.96
C ILE A 217 3.74 8.96 1.20
N ASN A 218 3.55 9.95 0.34
CA ASN A 218 4.58 10.37 -0.64
C ASN A 218 5.88 10.83 0.03
N PRO A 219 5.86 11.62 1.12
CA PRO A 219 7.08 12.13 1.75
C PRO A 219 7.91 11.10 2.51
N LEU A 220 7.40 9.87 2.76
CA LEU A 220 8.17 8.83 3.43
C LEU A 220 9.19 8.14 2.52
N LEU A 221 9.03 8.21 1.21
CA LEU A 221 9.90 7.51 0.27
C LEU A 221 11.37 7.97 0.30
N PRO A 222 11.71 9.26 0.48
CA PRO A 222 13.10 9.68 0.70
C PRO A 222 13.76 9.02 1.91
N VAL A 223 13.00 8.75 2.97
CA VAL A 223 13.52 8.06 4.17
C VAL A 223 14.01 6.65 3.82
N PHE A 224 13.23 5.89 3.03
CA PHE A 224 13.64 4.56 2.61
C PHE A 224 14.81 4.57 1.63
N ALA A 225 14.90 5.59 0.77
CA ALA A 225 16.06 5.81 -0.10
C ALA A 225 17.33 6.10 0.73
N ALA A 226 17.22 6.92 1.78
CA ALA A 226 18.32 7.17 2.71
C ALA A 226 18.71 5.91 3.50
N CYS A 227 17.73 5.11 3.96
CA CYS A 227 18.02 3.84 4.62
C CYS A 227 18.85 2.91 3.72
N GLU A 228 18.56 2.86 2.41
CA GLU A 228 19.38 2.10 1.46
C GLU A 228 20.82 2.60 1.43
N LEU A 229 21.05 3.92 1.39
CA LEU A 229 22.39 4.51 1.44
C LEU A 229 23.14 4.22 2.74
N LEU A 230 22.41 4.21 3.85
CA LEU A 230 22.97 4.05 5.19
C LEU A 230 23.09 2.60 5.65
N GLY A 231 22.66 1.62 4.82
CA GLY A 231 22.70 0.20 5.18
C GLY A 231 21.62 -0.23 6.16
N TRP A 232 20.46 0.42 6.14
CA TRP A 232 19.26 0.10 6.94
C TRP A 232 19.48 0.20 8.45
N PRO A 233 19.93 1.36 8.98
CA PRO A 233 20.09 1.55 10.41
C PRO A 233 18.76 1.47 11.14
N LYS A 234 18.79 1.19 12.42
CA LYS A 234 17.61 1.36 13.29
C LYS A 234 17.12 2.80 13.22
N PHE A 235 15.80 3.03 13.23
CA PHE A 235 15.27 4.39 13.18
C PHE A 235 15.65 5.24 14.40
N GLN A 236 15.85 4.61 15.56
CA GLN A 236 16.38 5.31 16.73
C GLN A 236 17.75 5.97 16.50
N ASP A 237 18.55 5.43 15.55
CA ASP A 237 19.91 5.89 15.26
C ASP A 237 19.99 6.74 13.97
N ILE A 238 18.84 7.00 13.31
CA ILE A 238 18.82 7.64 12.00
C ILE A 238 19.15 9.14 12.10
N GLY A 239 18.77 9.78 13.20
CA GLY A 239 19.04 11.20 13.46
C GLY A 239 20.52 11.54 13.53
N ASP A 240 21.39 10.57 13.86
CA ASP A 240 22.82 10.73 13.98
C ASP A 240 23.58 10.55 12.67
N LYS A 241 22.87 10.36 11.53
CA LYS A 241 23.48 10.07 10.22
C LYS A 241 23.93 11.32 9.44
N GLY A 242 24.06 12.45 10.13
CA GLY A 242 24.72 13.67 9.63
C GLY A 242 24.15 14.16 8.28
N GLU A 243 25.02 14.42 7.32
CA GLU A 243 24.67 15.01 6.02
C GLU A 243 23.59 14.23 5.25
N VAL A 244 23.63 12.89 5.27
CA VAL A 244 22.62 12.08 4.56
C VAL A 244 21.25 12.27 5.18
N TRP A 245 21.18 12.40 6.51
CA TRP A 245 19.91 12.65 7.18
C TRP A 245 19.38 14.05 6.88
N SER A 246 20.23 15.07 6.96
CA SER A 246 19.85 16.45 6.59
C SER A 246 19.34 16.54 5.15
N LEU A 247 20.03 15.88 4.21
CA LEU A 247 19.62 15.80 2.80
C LEU A 247 18.25 15.10 2.67
N THR A 248 18.03 14.02 3.42
CA THR A 248 16.77 13.29 3.43
C THR A 248 15.61 14.16 3.89
N VAL A 249 15.79 14.88 5.01
CA VAL A 249 14.74 15.76 5.55
C VAL A 249 14.44 16.91 4.59
N ALA A 250 15.46 17.45 3.93
CA ALA A 250 15.27 18.45 2.88
C ALA A 250 14.43 17.89 1.71
N ALA A 251 14.72 16.67 1.24
CA ALA A 251 13.93 16.01 0.19
C ALA A 251 12.48 15.71 0.64
N VAL A 252 12.28 15.31 1.90
CA VAL A 252 10.93 15.14 2.49
C VAL A 252 10.16 16.46 2.41
N ARG A 253 10.77 17.58 2.82
CA ARG A 253 10.15 18.91 2.78
C ARG A 253 9.85 19.37 1.35
N GLU A 254 10.72 19.07 0.39
CA GLU A 254 10.47 19.37 -1.03
C GLU A 254 9.23 18.63 -1.54
N ILE A 255 9.08 17.34 -1.22
CA ILE A 255 7.88 16.56 -1.61
C ILE A 255 6.64 17.07 -0.89
N GLN A 256 6.70 17.30 0.43
CA GLN A 256 5.58 17.87 1.18
C GLN A 256 5.09 19.18 0.57
N GLY A 257 6.02 20.00 0.07
CA GLY A 257 5.72 21.28 -0.55
C GLY A 257 5.10 21.23 -1.94
N LEU A 258 4.90 20.06 -2.56
CA LEU A 258 4.23 19.95 -3.86
C LEU A 258 2.74 20.36 -3.76
N SER A 259 2.23 20.98 -4.82
CA SER A 259 0.83 21.51 -4.85
C SER A 259 -0.22 20.43 -4.65
N ILE A 260 0.07 19.18 -5.06
CA ILE A 260 -0.81 18.00 -4.89
C ILE A 260 -1.13 17.69 -3.41
N HIS A 261 -0.31 18.18 -2.48
CA HIS A 261 -0.51 18.00 -1.03
C HIS A 261 -1.28 19.16 -0.39
N GLY A 262 -1.65 20.19 -1.16
CA GLY A 262 -2.44 21.33 -0.72
C GLY A 262 -1.80 22.11 0.44
N GLU A 263 -2.63 22.82 1.20
CA GLU A 263 -2.19 23.62 2.35
C GLU A 263 -1.59 22.77 3.49
N LEU A 264 -2.08 21.54 3.65
CA LEU A 264 -1.57 20.61 4.64
C LEU A 264 -0.11 20.27 4.37
N GLY A 265 0.23 19.96 3.12
CA GLY A 265 1.61 19.70 2.70
C GLY A 265 2.50 20.93 2.85
N GLN A 266 2.03 22.11 2.49
CA GLN A 266 2.76 23.37 2.67
C GLN A 266 3.10 23.64 4.14
N ARG A 267 2.16 23.34 5.05
CA ARG A 267 2.39 23.45 6.49
C ARG A 267 3.41 22.40 6.96
N ALA A 268 3.19 21.14 6.61
CA ALA A 268 4.11 20.05 6.96
C ALA A 268 5.54 20.33 6.49
N SER A 269 5.74 20.86 5.27
CA SER A 269 7.05 21.24 4.74
C SER A 269 7.78 22.27 5.61
N LYS A 270 7.06 23.19 6.25
CA LYS A 270 7.65 24.21 7.14
C LYS A 270 7.94 23.67 8.55
N GLU A 271 7.12 22.76 9.03
CA GLU A 271 7.15 22.23 10.40
C GLU A 271 8.05 20.99 10.54
N THR A 272 8.32 20.25 9.46
CA THR A 272 9.18 19.08 9.49
C THR A 272 10.61 19.45 9.85
N THR A 273 11.13 18.88 10.94
CA THR A 273 12.51 19.05 11.41
C THR A 273 13.23 17.71 11.44
N GLU A 274 14.56 17.73 11.42
CA GLU A 274 15.39 16.51 11.51
C GLU A 274 15.09 15.72 12.78
N ALA A 275 15.03 16.40 13.93
CA ALA A 275 14.77 15.78 15.21
C ALA A 275 13.31 15.24 15.30
N GLY A 276 12.33 15.99 14.80
CA GLY A 276 10.93 15.60 14.81
C GLY A 276 10.67 14.37 13.95
N LEU A 277 11.22 14.33 12.72
CA LEU A 277 11.06 13.18 11.83
C LEU A 277 11.78 11.94 12.38
N ALA A 278 13.00 12.09 12.93
CA ALA A 278 13.72 10.98 13.56
C ALA A 278 12.96 10.42 14.78
N ALA A 279 12.42 11.28 15.64
CA ALA A 279 11.63 10.87 16.80
C ALA A 279 10.34 10.11 16.38
N MET A 280 9.65 10.59 15.34
CA MET A 280 8.46 9.92 14.80
C MET A 280 8.79 8.51 14.28
N LEU A 281 9.88 8.37 13.51
CA LEU A 281 10.31 7.08 12.96
C LEU A 281 10.74 6.11 14.07
N ALA A 282 11.49 6.58 15.08
CA ALA A 282 11.88 5.77 16.22
C ALA A 282 10.66 5.29 17.05
N ALA A 283 9.66 6.16 17.23
CA ALA A 283 8.42 5.78 17.89
C ALA A 283 7.65 4.73 17.08
N TRP A 284 7.60 4.87 15.75
CA TRP A 284 6.99 3.89 14.86
C TRP A 284 7.69 2.53 14.96
N GLU A 285 9.03 2.48 14.85
CA GLU A 285 9.80 1.23 15.00
C GLU A 285 9.52 0.54 16.33
N LYS A 286 9.55 1.29 17.43
CA LYS A 286 9.24 0.78 18.77
C LYS A 286 7.81 0.22 18.86
N HIS A 287 6.85 0.89 18.25
CA HIS A 287 5.45 0.45 18.24
C HIS A 287 5.25 -0.86 17.50
N MET A 288 6.05 -1.12 16.45
CA MET A 288 5.91 -2.31 15.61
C MET A 288 6.42 -3.60 16.23
N VAL A 289 7.16 -3.55 17.35
CA VAL A 289 7.60 -4.79 18.06
C VAL A 289 6.38 -5.68 18.36
N PRO A 290 6.44 -7.00 18.09
CA PRO A 290 7.64 -7.82 17.84
C PRO A 290 8.05 -7.99 16.36
N LEU A 291 7.44 -7.29 15.42
CA LEU A 291 7.92 -7.25 14.04
C LEU A 291 9.23 -6.45 13.97
N ASP A 292 10.29 -7.00 13.38
CA ASP A 292 11.49 -6.22 13.06
C ASP A 292 11.20 -5.32 11.85
N LEU A 293 10.86 -4.04 12.15
CA LEU A 293 10.42 -3.09 11.14
C LEU A 293 11.53 -2.77 10.13
N GLN A 294 12.80 -2.70 10.57
CA GLN A 294 13.89 -2.35 9.66
C GLN A 294 14.23 -3.48 8.70
N GLU A 295 14.25 -4.73 9.15
CA GLU A 295 14.43 -5.87 8.26
C GLU A 295 13.23 -6.05 7.32
N PHE A 296 12.01 -5.78 7.79
CA PHE A 296 10.83 -5.72 6.94
C PHE A 296 10.98 -4.63 5.86
N ASN A 297 11.34 -3.40 6.25
CA ASN A 297 11.51 -2.28 5.33
C ASN A 297 12.66 -2.54 4.33
N ARG A 298 13.76 -3.14 4.77
CA ARG A 298 14.87 -3.53 3.91
C ARG A 298 14.40 -4.48 2.80
N PHE A 299 13.63 -5.51 3.14
CA PHE A 299 13.03 -6.39 2.14
C PHE A 299 12.03 -5.65 1.24
N HIS A 300 11.14 -4.89 1.84
CA HIS A 300 10.04 -4.25 1.13
C HIS A 300 10.52 -3.18 0.15
N HIS A 301 11.42 -2.30 0.57
CA HIS A 301 11.85 -1.14 -0.22
C HIS A 301 13.13 -1.36 -1.03
N SER A 302 14.06 -2.24 -0.61
CA SER A 302 15.29 -2.47 -1.39
C SER A 302 15.24 -3.68 -2.33
N ILE A 303 14.28 -4.61 -2.12
CA ILE A 303 14.16 -5.81 -2.95
C ILE A 303 12.84 -5.80 -3.73
N LYS A 304 11.70 -5.72 -3.01
CA LYS A 304 10.38 -5.90 -3.61
C LYS A 304 9.92 -4.67 -4.39
N LEU A 305 10.07 -3.46 -3.85
CA LEU A 305 9.57 -2.21 -4.42
C LEU A 305 10.66 -1.20 -4.78
N LYS A 306 11.92 -1.62 -4.91
CA LYS A 306 13.07 -0.73 -5.21
C LYS A 306 12.83 0.14 -6.45
N SER A 307 12.44 -0.47 -7.57
CA SER A 307 12.18 0.25 -8.82
C SER A 307 11.00 1.20 -8.72
N GLN A 308 9.92 0.75 -8.08
CA GLN A 308 8.74 1.59 -7.86
C GLN A 308 9.06 2.81 -6.98
N GLY A 309 9.79 2.63 -5.88
CA GLY A 309 10.16 3.72 -4.99
C GLY A 309 10.99 4.79 -5.72
N ARG A 310 11.97 4.37 -6.53
CA ARG A 310 12.79 5.29 -7.33
C ARG A 310 11.99 5.99 -8.43
N GLU A 311 11.11 5.27 -9.14
CA GLU A 311 10.23 5.88 -10.14
C GLU A 311 9.29 6.90 -9.49
N HIS A 312 8.71 6.58 -8.35
CA HIS A 312 7.85 7.49 -7.59
C HIS A 312 8.59 8.79 -7.20
N LEU A 313 9.82 8.69 -6.66
CA LEU A 313 10.63 9.86 -6.32
C LEU A 313 10.97 10.71 -7.56
N ARG A 314 11.28 10.08 -8.71
CA ARG A 314 11.51 10.81 -9.97
C ARG A 314 10.25 11.54 -10.45
N VAL A 315 9.08 10.92 -10.30
CA VAL A 315 7.80 11.57 -10.62
C VAL A 315 7.55 12.75 -9.68
N CYS A 316 7.80 12.63 -8.37
CA CYS A 316 7.74 13.77 -7.44
C CYS A 316 8.68 14.91 -7.87
N SER A 317 9.91 14.58 -8.31
CA SER A 317 10.86 15.58 -8.82
C SER A 317 10.29 16.30 -10.04
N SER A 318 9.74 15.56 -11.01
CA SER A 318 9.15 16.14 -12.22
C SER A 318 7.94 17.03 -11.92
N TYR A 319 7.10 16.67 -10.94
CA TYR A 319 6.00 17.53 -10.48
C TYR A 319 6.53 18.85 -9.90
N GLY A 320 7.56 18.79 -9.05
CA GLY A 320 8.17 19.99 -8.50
C GLY A 320 8.76 20.88 -9.58
N GLU A 321 9.46 20.32 -10.56
CA GLU A 321 10.00 21.06 -11.70
C GLU A 321 8.90 21.73 -12.54
N ALA A 322 7.80 21.05 -12.78
CA ALA A 322 6.65 21.62 -13.48
C ALA A 322 6.02 22.80 -12.70
N GLU A 323 6.17 22.81 -11.38
CA GLU A 323 5.77 23.90 -10.48
C GLU A 323 6.85 25.00 -10.33
N GLY A 324 7.97 24.91 -11.05
CA GLY A 324 9.09 25.85 -10.93
C GLY A 324 9.95 25.67 -9.66
N LYS A 325 9.84 24.54 -8.98
CA LYS A 325 10.64 24.20 -7.79
C LYS A 325 11.90 23.43 -8.20
N PRO A 326 13.09 23.74 -7.67
CA PRO A 326 14.34 23.13 -8.12
C PRO A 326 14.48 21.66 -7.72
N MET A 327 13.81 21.19 -6.66
CA MET A 327 13.87 19.83 -6.12
C MET A 327 15.32 19.34 -5.92
N SER A 328 16.20 20.21 -5.43
CA SER A 328 17.64 19.97 -5.39
C SER A 328 18.03 18.82 -4.46
N ALA A 329 17.42 18.78 -3.28
CA ALA A 329 17.70 17.74 -2.29
C ALA A 329 17.20 16.36 -2.76
N LEU A 330 16.01 16.31 -3.35
CA LEU A 330 15.46 15.07 -3.89
C LEU A 330 16.30 14.53 -5.06
N LYS A 331 16.73 15.40 -5.97
CA LYS A 331 17.61 15.02 -7.10
C LYS A 331 18.95 14.49 -6.63
N GLU A 332 19.57 15.16 -5.66
CA GLU A 332 20.85 14.72 -5.09
C GLU A 332 20.69 13.37 -4.38
N LEU A 333 19.62 13.18 -3.60
CA LEU A 333 19.35 11.90 -2.96
C LEU A 333 19.18 10.78 -3.99
N LEU A 334 18.42 11.03 -5.06
CA LEU A 334 18.24 10.08 -6.18
C LEU A 334 19.57 9.75 -6.86
N GLN A 335 20.41 10.76 -7.13
CA GLN A 335 21.72 10.55 -7.72
C GLN A 335 22.58 9.64 -6.84
N ARG A 336 22.62 9.87 -5.52
CA ARG A 336 23.40 9.05 -4.58
C ARG A 336 22.92 7.59 -4.53
N VAL A 337 21.60 7.34 -4.58
CA VAL A 337 21.08 5.96 -4.56
C VAL A 337 21.19 5.24 -5.92
N ASP A 338 21.25 5.97 -7.03
CA ASP A 338 21.41 5.39 -8.36
C ASP A 338 22.89 4.99 -8.66
N HIS A 339 23.86 5.59 -7.95
CA HIS A 339 25.28 5.26 -8.05
C HIS A 339 25.71 4.11 -7.13
N ARG A 340 24.80 3.56 -6.33
CA ARG A 340 25.06 2.44 -5.42
C ARG A 340 24.49 1.12 -5.97
#